data_7a99d85821d27c4a59e4dbddb9f43701
#
_entry.id   7a99d85821d27c4a59e4dbddb9f43701
#
_cell.length_a   1.000
_cell.length_b   1.000
_cell.length_c   1.000
_cell.angle_alpha   90.00
_cell.angle_beta   90.00
_cell.angle_gamma   90.00
#
_symmetry.space_group_name_H-M   'P 1'
#
loop_
_entity.id
_entity.type
_entity.pdbx_description
1 polymer ?
#
loop_
_entity_poly.entity_id
_entity_poly.type
_entity_poly.pdbx_seq_one_letter_code
_entity_poly.pdbx_strand_id
1 'polypeptide(L)'
;MTAIKPADRVSAVQEYYFSRKLKEVAKLNAEGKDIISLAIGSPDMPPSKQTVEKLCEVAAQPNAHGYQPTMGTPELRHAMANFYKRWHDVNLNADTEVQPLIGSKEGILHVTLAS
;
A
#
# COMPACT_ATOMS: atom_id res chain seq x y z
N MET A 1 27.89 -28.63 3.67
CA MET A 1 26.92 -27.59 4.09
C MET A 1 25.63 -28.30 4.48
N THR A 2 25.20 -28.18 5.73
CA THR A 2 23.92 -28.74 6.17
C THR A 2 22.79 -27.92 5.57
N ALA A 3 21.99 -28.48 4.67
CA ALA A 3 20.83 -27.78 4.11
C ALA A 3 19.82 -27.51 5.23
N ILE A 4 19.44 -26.26 5.40
CA ILE A 4 18.38 -25.86 6.34
C ILE A 4 17.05 -26.39 5.80
N LYS A 5 16.42 -27.33 6.50
CA LYS A 5 15.11 -27.86 6.14
C LYS A 5 14.02 -26.88 6.62
N PRO A 6 13.07 -26.47 5.75
CA PRO A 6 11.91 -25.69 6.18
C PRO A 6 11.12 -26.41 7.28
N ALA A 7 10.45 -25.66 8.17
CA ALA A 7 9.57 -26.25 9.16
C ALA A 7 8.38 -26.97 8.50
N ASP A 8 7.93 -28.08 9.08
CA ASP A 8 6.89 -28.94 8.49
C ASP A 8 5.56 -28.18 8.23
N ARG A 9 5.23 -27.17 9.05
CA ARG A 9 4.07 -26.28 8.84
C ARG A 9 4.11 -25.50 7.52
N VAL A 10 5.29 -25.28 6.93
CA VAL A 10 5.44 -24.59 5.64
C VAL A 10 5.02 -25.48 4.47
N SER A 11 5.12 -26.79 4.62
CA SER A 11 4.73 -27.74 3.56
C SER A 11 3.23 -27.75 3.27
N ALA A 12 2.41 -27.31 4.22
CA ALA A 12 0.95 -27.19 4.06
C ALA A 12 0.52 -25.86 3.39
N VAL A 13 1.45 -24.90 3.23
CA VAL A 13 1.15 -23.61 2.59
C VAL A 13 1.06 -23.79 1.09
N GLN A 14 -0.13 -23.56 0.54
CA GLN A 14 -0.34 -23.58 -0.91
C GLN A 14 -0.15 -22.19 -1.51
N GLU A 15 0.33 -22.15 -2.75
CA GLU A 15 0.41 -20.89 -3.48
C GLU A 15 -0.98 -20.24 -3.59
N TYR A 16 -1.02 -18.93 -3.35
CA TYR A 16 -2.26 -18.15 -3.42
C TYR A 16 -2.92 -18.31 -4.80
N TYR A 17 -4.21 -18.63 -4.81
CA TYR A 17 -4.96 -18.96 -6.02
C TYR A 17 -4.80 -17.91 -7.14
N PHE A 18 -4.95 -16.61 -6.82
CA PHE A 18 -4.81 -15.56 -7.82
C PHE A 18 -3.39 -15.44 -8.38
N SER A 19 -2.35 -15.64 -7.56
CA SER A 19 -0.97 -15.66 -8.04
C SER A 19 -0.78 -16.70 -9.14
N ARG A 20 -1.30 -17.91 -8.92
CA ARG A 20 -1.27 -18.99 -9.91
C ARG A 20 -2.05 -18.65 -11.19
N LYS A 21 -3.25 -18.05 -11.04
CA LYS A 21 -4.06 -17.66 -12.20
C LYS A 21 -3.46 -16.53 -13.00
N LEU A 22 -2.83 -15.56 -12.36
CA LEU A 22 -2.11 -14.50 -13.07
C LEU A 22 -0.94 -15.04 -13.88
N LYS A 23 -0.19 -16.02 -13.34
CA LYS A 23 0.89 -16.71 -14.09
C LYS A 23 0.34 -17.45 -15.31
N GLU A 24 -0.81 -18.12 -15.16
CA GLU A 24 -1.48 -18.84 -16.26
C GLU A 24 -1.90 -17.85 -17.38
N VAL A 25 -2.55 -16.74 -17.03
CA VAL A 25 -2.94 -15.71 -17.98
C VAL A 25 -1.74 -15.09 -18.68
N ALA A 26 -0.68 -14.77 -17.93
CA ALA A 26 0.55 -14.24 -18.50
C ALA A 26 1.18 -15.20 -19.52
N LYS A 27 1.20 -16.50 -19.23
CA LYS A 27 1.68 -17.54 -20.15
C LYS A 27 0.83 -17.59 -21.42
N LEU A 28 -0.49 -17.62 -21.29
CA LEU A 28 -1.41 -17.67 -22.43
C LEU A 28 -1.28 -16.43 -23.31
N ASN A 29 -1.07 -15.26 -22.72
CA ASN A 29 -0.85 -14.03 -23.47
C ASN A 29 0.52 -14.04 -24.20
N ALA A 30 1.56 -14.63 -23.59
CA ALA A 30 2.84 -14.85 -24.26
C ALA A 30 2.70 -15.83 -25.46
N GLU A 31 1.72 -16.71 -25.44
CA GLU A 31 1.35 -17.62 -26.54
C GLU A 31 0.41 -16.95 -27.58
N GLY A 32 0.10 -15.66 -27.43
CA GLY A 32 -0.71 -14.90 -28.38
C GLY A 32 -2.23 -15.03 -28.19
N LYS A 33 -2.71 -15.45 -27.01
CA LYS A 33 -4.16 -15.60 -26.75
C LYS A 33 -4.90 -14.29 -26.50
N ASP A 34 -4.18 -13.20 -26.23
CA ASP A 34 -4.74 -11.84 -25.99
C ASP A 34 -5.87 -11.80 -24.95
N ILE A 35 -5.62 -12.42 -23.79
CA ILE A 35 -6.62 -12.51 -22.70
C ILE A 35 -6.64 -11.21 -21.92
N ILE A 36 -7.81 -10.57 -21.87
CA ILE A 36 -8.08 -9.43 -20.99
C ILE A 36 -8.47 -9.93 -19.62
N SER A 37 -7.64 -9.68 -18.60
CA SER A 37 -7.88 -10.11 -17.23
C SER A 37 -8.73 -9.10 -16.47
N LEU A 38 -9.89 -9.54 -15.98
CA LEU A 38 -10.76 -8.78 -15.07
C LEU A 38 -10.67 -9.32 -13.62
N ALA A 39 -9.68 -10.15 -13.33
CA ALA A 39 -9.58 -10.87 -12.05
C ALA A 39 -9.16 -9.97 -10.88
N ILE A 40 -8.38 -8.93 -11.14
CA ILE A 40 -7.88 -8.01 -10.11
C ILE A 40 -8.10 -6.59 -10.59
N GLY A 41 -8.81 -5.80 -9.77
CA GLY A 41 -8.91 -4.36 -9.98
C GLY A 41 -7.58 -3.70 -9.65
N SER A 42 -6.99 -3.04 -10.63
CA SER A 42 -5.80 -2.22 -10.47
C SER A 42 -6.00 -0.90 -11.18
N PRO A 43 -5.60 0.23 -10.58
CA PRO A 43 -5.60 1.50 -11.29
C PRO A 43 -4.76 1.39 -12.58
N ASP A 44 -5.31 1.85 -13.69
CA ASP A 44 -4.64 1.88 -14.99
C ASP A 44 -4.09 3.27 -15.35
N MET A 45 -4.55 4.29 -14.62
CA MET A 45 -4.09 5.66 -14.78
C MET A 45 -2.94 5.98 -13.82
N PRO A 46 -1.90 6.68 -14.26
CA PRO A 46 -0.84 7.13 -13.38
C PRO A 46 -1.38 8.21 -12.41
N PRO A 47 -0.71 8.42 -11.25
CA PRO A 47 -0.97 9.57 -10.40
C PRO A 47 -0.78 10.89 -11.17
N SER A 48 -1.32 11.99 -10.63
CA SER A 48 -1.11 13.30 -11.26
C SER A 48 0.39 13.62 -11.35
N LYS A 49 0.77 14.34 -12.40
CA LYS A 49 2.16 14.78 -12.60
C LYS A 49 2.71 15.51 -11.37
N GLN A 50 1.90 16.37 -10.76
CA GLN A 50 2.27 17.11 -9.54
C GLN A 50 2.60 16.18 -8.37
N THR A 51 1.85 15.08 -8.20
CA THR A 51 2.11 14.09 -7.15
C THR A 51 3.45 13.40 -7.37
N VAL A 52 3.73 13.00 -8.61
CA VAL A 52 5.00 12.34 -8.97
C VAL A 52 6.19 13.30 -8.79
N GLU A 53 6.06 14.54 -9.27
CA GLU A 53 7.11 15.55 -9.13
C GLU A 53 7.42 15.84 -7.66
N LYS A 54 6.38 15.95 -6.80
CA LYS A 54 6.57 16.16 -5.37
C LYS A 54 7.24 14.99 -4.67
N LEU A 55 6.88 13.76 -5.05
CA LEU A 55 7.56 12.56 -4.56
C LEU A 55 9.07 12.59 -4.91
N CYS A 56 9.40 12.88 -6.16
CA CYS A 56 10.80 12.97 -6.60
C CYS A 56 11.56 14.09 -5.89
N GLU A 57 10.96 15.26 -5.73
CA GLU A 57 11.54 16.39 -5.00
C GLU A 57 11.88 16.02 -3.55
N VAL A 58 10.94 15.40 -2.83
CA VAL A 58 11.14 15.01 -1.43
C VAL A 58 12.14 13.87 -1.31
N ALA A 59 12.06 12.87 -2.19
CA ALA A 59 12.99 11.75 -2.18
C ALA A 59 14.45 12.15 -2.45
N ALA A 60 14.68 13.27 -3.13
CA ALA A 60 16.02 13.80 -3.36
C ALA A 60 16.62 14.56 -2.15
N GLN A 61 15.83 14.82 -1.11
CA GLN A 61 16.30 15.55 0.09
C GLN A 61 17.14 14.64 0.98
N PRO A 62 18.31 15.08 1.46
CA PRO A 62 19.22 14.23 2.24
C PRO A 62 18.65 13.78 3.60
N ASN A 63 17.65 14.46 4.12
CA ASN A 63 16.99 14.17 5.40
C ASN A 63 15.67 13.38 5.26
N ALA A 64 15.27 12.98 4.04
CA ALA A 64 14.02 12.28 3.79
C ALA A 64 14.06 10.77 4.12
N HIS A 65 15.24 10.22 4.41
CA HIS A 65 15.47 8.77 4.51
C HIS A 65 15.64 8.25 5.94
N GLY A 66 15.44 9.12 6.93
CA GLY A 66 15.56 8.76 8.34
C GLY A 66 14.41 7.90 8.84
N TYR A 67 14.57 7.35 10.04
CA TYR A 67 13.51 6.65 10.74
C TYR A 67 12.36 7.61 11.06
N GLN A 68 11.17 7.23 10.72
CA GLN A 68 9.98 8.07 10.93
C GLN A 68 9.24 7.70 12.21
N PRO A 69 8.54 8.66 12.86
CA PRO A 69 7.68 8.38 13.99
C PRO A 69 6.56 7.38 13.62
N THR A 70 6.17 6.53 14.55
CA THR A 70 5.07 5.56 14.36
C THR A 70 3.74 6.20 14.02
N MET A 71 3.53 7.45 14.45
CA MET A 71 2.35 8.26 14.12
C MET A 71 2.46 8.98 12.75
N GLY A 72 3.51 8.73 11.97
CA GLY A 72 3.78 9.48 10.76
C GLY A 72 4.33 10.88 11.02
N THR A 73 4.78 11.57 9.96
CA THR A 73 5.30 12.93 10.10
C THR A 73 4.19 13.94 10.40
N PRO A 74 4.47 15.01 11.16
CA PRO A 74 3.50 16.07 11.40
C PRO A 74 2.94 16.68 10.10
N GLU A 75 3.78 16.88 9.09
CA GLU A 75 3.40 17.43 7.79
C GLU A 75 2.33 16.56 7.11
N LEU A 76 2.48 15.25 7.14
CA LEU A 76 1.50 14.32 6.58
C LEU A 76 0.17 14.39 7.33
N ARG A 77 0.20 14.38 8.67
CA ARG A 77 -1.02 14.45 9.48
C ARG A 77 -1.77 15.77 9.27
N HIS A 78 -1.04 16.90 9.24
CA HIS A 78 -1.64 18.20 8.92
C HIS A 78 -2.21 18.26 7.51
N ALA A 79 -1.53 17.67 6.52
CA ALA A 79 -2.05 17.59 5.16
C ALA A 79 -3.36 16.78 5.08
N MET A 80 -3.44 15.66 5.82
CA MET A 80 -4.67 14.86 5.93
C MET A 80 -5.80 15.65 6.61
N ALA A 81 -5.53 16.31 7.74
CA ALA A 81 -6.53 17.14 8.42
C ALA A 81 -7.05 18.26 7.52
N ASN A 82 -6.15 18.95 6.81
CA ASN A 82 -6.51 19.99 5.84
C ASN A 82 -7.33 19.45 4.66
N PHE A 83 -7.04 18.24 4.19
CA PHE A 83 -7.84 17.58 3.16
C PHE A 83 -9.28 17.39 3.63
N TYR A 84 -9.48 16.85 4.84
CA TYR A 84 -10.82 16.64 5.41
C TYR A 84 -11.55 17.97 5.64
N LYS A 85 -10.85 18.99 6.12
CA LYS A 85 -11.45 20.33 6.24
C LYS A 85 -11.91 20.89 4.90
N ARG A 86 -11.05 20.79 3.87
CA ARG A 86 -11.31 21.38 2.56
C ARG A 86 -12.46 20.70 1.81
N TRP A 87 -12.50 19.37 1.84
CA TRP A 87 -13.40 18.60 0.98
C TRP A 87 -14.64 18.06 1.69
N HIS A 88 -14.62 17.98 3.01
CA HIS A 88 -15.69 17.39 3.80
C HIS A 88 -16.21 18.31 4.91
N ASP A 89 -15.62 19.50 5.07
CA ASP A 89 -15.89 20.46 6.16
C ASP A 89 -15.75 19.85 7.57
N VAL A 90 -14.85 18.86 7.72
CA VAL A 90 -14.55 18.21 9.00
C VAL A 90 -13.26 18.79 9.56
N ASN A 91 -13.31 19.31 10.78
CA ASN A 91 -12.13 19.78 11.50
C ASN A 91 -11.55 18.64 12.32
N LEU A 92 -10.31 18.26 12.05
CA LEU A 92 -9.56 17.23 12.78
C LEU A 92 -8.33 17.84 13.43
N ASN A 93 -8.05 17.43 14.66
CA ASN A 93 -6.78 17.70 15.31
C ASN A 93 -5.72 16.74 14.73
N ALA A 94 -4.73 17.29 14.02
CA ALA A 94 -3.71 16.50 13.34
C ALA A 94 -2.86 15.65 14.30
N ASP A 95 -2.75 16.04 15.58
CA ASP A 95 -1.90 15.35 16.55
C ASP A 95 -2.62 14.25 17.33
N THR A 96 -3.96 14.32 17.42
CA THR A 96 -4.73 13.39 18.28
C THR A 96 -5.82 12.62 17.54
N GLU A 97 -6.21 13.05 16.32
CA GLU A 97 -7.33 12.47 15.59
C GLU A 97 -6.94 11.96 14.19
N VAL A 98 -5.65 12.00 13.83
CA VAL A 98 -5.17 11.54 12.53
C VAL A 98 -4.07 10.51 12.71
N GLN A 99 -4.31 9.28 12.26
CA GLN A 99 -3.34 8.21 12.21
C GLN A 99 -3.12 7.77 10.76
N PRO A 100 -1.96 8.11 10.15
CA PRO A 100 -1.58 7.58 8.85
C PRO A 100 -1.45 6.05 8.88
N LEU A 101 -1.87 5.41 7.82
CA LEU A 101 -1.83 3.96 7.64
C LEU A 101 -1.06 3.60 6.36
N ILE A 102 -0.44 2.44 6.33
CA ILE A 102 0.16 1.89 5.10
C ILE A 102 -0.95 1.51 4.10
N GLY A 103 -2.10 1.07 4.64
CA GLY A 103 -3.29 0.77 3.86
C GLY A 103 -4.52 0.58 4.74
N SER A 104 -5.72 0.65 4.15
CA SER A 104 -7.00 0.57 4.88
C SER A 104 -7.19 -0.72 5.67
N LYS A 105 -6.61 -1.85 5.24
CA LYS A 105 -6.69 -3.12 5.96
C LYS A 105 -6.10 -3.06 7.36
N GLU A 106 -4.98 -2.37 7.51
CA GLU A 106 -4.34 -2.12 8.80
C GLU A 106 -5.27 -1.34 9.73
N GLY A 107 -5.89 -0.27 9.22
CA GLY A 107 -6.83 0.53 10.00
C GLY A 107 -8.06 -0.26 10.46
N ILE A 108 -8.62 -1.11 9.60
CA ILE A 108 -9.74 -1.99 9.95
C ILE A 108 -9.34 -2.91 11.11
N LEU A 109 -8.16 -3.51 11.04
CA LEU A 109 -7.64 -4.36 12.12
C LEU A 109 -7.47 -3.57 13.42
N HIS A 110 -6.85 -2.39 13.36
CA HIS A 110 -6.61 -1.55 14.54
C HIS A 110 -7.91 -1.11 15.22
N VAL A 111 -8.91 -0.67 14.44
CA VAL A 111 -10.23 -0.31 14.97
C VAL A 111 -10.89 -1.52 15.65
N THR A 112 -10.85 -2.69 15.00
CA THR A 112 -11.43 -3.92 15.56
C THR A 112 -10.76 -4.35 16.87
N LEU A 113 -9.44 -4.13 17.00
CA LEU A 113 -8.71 -4.46 18.23
C LEU A 113 -8.95 -3.44 19.35
N ALA A 114 -9.31 -2.20 19.02
CA ALA A 114 -9.56 -1.13 19.98
C ALA A 114 -11.01 -1.08 20.49
N SER A 115 -11.93 -1.80 19.84
CA SER A 115 -13.36 -1.88 20.18
C SER A 115 -13.67 -3.13 20.99
#